data_f7bdfafeffae3126076c4b223a3ee40c
#
_entry.id   f7bdfafeffae3126076c4b223a3ee40c
#
_cell.length_a   1.000
_cell.length_b   1.000
_cell.length_c   1.000
_cell.angle_alpha   90.00
_cell.angle_beta   90.00
_cell.angle_gamma   90.00
#
_symmetry.space_group_name_H-M   'P 1'
#
loop_
_entity.id
_entity.type
_entity.pdbx_description
1 polymer ?
#
loop_
_entity_poly.entity_id
_entity_poly.type
_entity_poly.pdbx_seq_one_letter_code
_entity_poly.pdbx_strand_id
1 'polypeptide(L)'
;MGAAFTHVVGLAAPHGVGRAYALNTLGSAIAPLVFGVWAIDALGYRDALFSVAYAYLLLFGAFTWFRRFKPLVQVGAILTVVAATALGPASMVLVEPEPQWTVIDERQTPMGLVLVTEYGDGKTKPQGTAPLRRLQVGDQFRMGGALAFGERRMGHLPLLLHPRAKSALYLGVGTGATLGAIRAHELEHVDAVELVPAVLEMLHHFEAINHGVHTDPRVHLHAADARRFVAASRRSYDLVVADLFHPARDGAGGLYAREHFEAIRERLAPGGAFAQWLPLHQLDETTLATIVRTFLAVYPEAYAFLGIYNVQTPGVVLVGRSGDGPPLSVPLESLERTMT
;
A
#
# COMPACT_ATOMS: atom_id res chain seq x y z
N MET A 1 -5.58 27.25 -15.37
CA MET A 1 -6.59 27.57 -14.33
C MET A 1 -6.43 29.00 -13.75
N GLY A 2 -5.24 29.47 -13.41
CA GLY A 2 -5.03 30.80 -12.83
C GLY A 2 -5.62 31.98 -13.65
N ALA A 3 -5.43 31.97 -14.97
CA ALA A 3 -5.95 33.05 -15.82
C ALA A 3 -7.48 33.13 -15.84
N ALA A 4 -8.18 31.99 -15.83
CA ALA A 4 -9.64 31.95 -15.78
C ALA A 4 -10.17 32.49 -14.44
N PHE A 5 -9.54 32.10 -13.32
CA PHE A 5 -9.88 32.58 -12.00
C PHE A 5 -9.65 34.09 -11.86
N THR A 6 -8.50 34.59 -12.32
CA THR A 6 -8.20 36.03 -12.34
C THR A 6 -9.23 36.83 -13.14
N HIS A 7 -9.65 36.30 -14.28
CA HIS A 7 -10.68 36.91 -15.12
C HIS A 7 -12.04 36.97 -14.41
N VAL A 8 -12.47 35.87 -13.79
CA VAL A 8 -13.73 35.82 -13.01
C VAL A 8 -13.71 36.75 -11.82
N VAL A 9 -12.59 36.80 -11.09
CA VAL A 9 -12.41 37.74 -9.97
C VAL A 9 -12.46 39.18 -10.44
N GLY A 10 -11.83 39.52 -11.59
CA GLY A 10 -11.91 40.82 -12.21
C GLY A 10 -13.34 41.28 -12.59
N LEU A 11 -14.16 40.29 -13.06
CA LEU A 11 -15.57 40.56 -13.36
C LEU A 11 -16.44 40.79 -12.09
N ALA A 12 -16.02 40.21 -10.97
CA ALA A 12 -16.74 40.29 -9.69
C ALA A 12 -16.39 41.55 -8.86
N ALA A 13 -15.40 42.34 -9.28
CA ALA A 13 -14.99 43.55 -8.61
C ALA A 13 -16.07 44.68 -8.71
N PRO A 14 -16.22 45.58 -7.69
CA PRO A 14 -15.43 45.65 -6.45
C PRO A 14 -16.05 44.88 -5.26
N HIS A 15 -17.31 44.41 -5.34
CA HIS A 15 -18.03 43.87 -4.18
C HIS A 15 -18.13 42.34 -4.14
N GLY A 16 -17.65 41.64 -5.18
CA GLY A 16 -17.78 40.18 -5.32
C GLY A 16 -16.50 39.37 -5.08
N VAL A 17 -15.34 40.03 -4.91
CA VAL A 17 -14.01 39.37 -4.83
C VAL A 17 -13.95 38.37 -3.66
N GLY A 18 -14.41 38.78 -2.47
CA GLY A 18 -14.43 37.88 -1.31
C GLY A 18 -15.30 36.65 -1.50
N ARG A 19 -16.45 36.80 -2.17
CA ARG A 19 -17.32 35.64 -2.51
C ARG A 19 -16.68 34.70 -3.55
N ALA A 20 -16.01 35.28 -4.57
CA ALA A 20 -15.31 34.50 -5.57
C ALA A 20 -14.17 33.66 -4.94
N TYR A 21 -13.39 34.25 -4.04
CA TYR A 21 -12.35 33.54 -3.30
C TYR A 21 -12.95 32.49 -2.38
N ALA A 22 -14.01 32.79 -1.63
CA ALA A 22 -14.67 31.82 -0.74
C ALA A 22 -15.22 30.61 -1.51
N LEU A 23 -15.87 30.83 -2.67
CA LEU A 23 -16.37 29.75 -3.52
C LEU A 23 -15.22 28.93 -4.13
N ASN A 24 -14.15 29.56 -4.57
CA ASN A 24 -12.98 28.84 -5.06
C ASN A 24 -12.33 27.98 -3.97
N THR A 25 -12.17 28.53 -2.76
CA THR A 25 -11.61 27.78 -1.62
C THR A 25 -12.49 26.61 -1.23
N LEU A 26 -13.82 26.82 -1.17
CA LEU A 26 -14.78 25.75 -0.89
C LEU A 26 -14.71 24.66 -1.97
N GLY A 27 -14.70 25.05 -3.24
CA GLY A 27 -14.55 24.11 -4.37
C GLY A 27 -13.23 23.33 -4.28
N SER A 28 -12.12 23.99 -3.96
CA SER A 28 -10.82 23.37 -3.79
C SER A 28 -10.76 22.40 -2.60
N ALA A 29 -11.52 22.65 -1.55
CA ALA A 29 -11.63 21.76 -0.39
C ALA A 29 -12.49 20.53 -0.68
N ILE A 30 -13.56 20.70 -1.47
CA ILE A 30 -14.52 19.61 -1.79
C ILE A 30 -13.99 18.71 -2.93
N ALA A 31 -13.33 19.31 -3.94
CA ALA A 31 -12.89 18.59 -5.12
C ALA A 31 -12.04 17.32 -4.83
N PRO A 32 -11.05 17.35 -3.92
CA PRO A 32 -10.29 16.14 -3.56
C PRO A 32 -11.16 15.03 -2.98
N LEU A 33 -12.19 15.37 -2.20
CA LEU A 33 -13.10 14.39 -1.63
C LEU A 33 -14.00 13.76 -2.71
N VAL A 34 -14.53 14.58 -3.62
CA VAL A 34 -15.42 14.11 -4.69
C VAL A 34 -14.63 13.30 -5.73
N PHE A 35 -13.51 13.83 -6.21
CA PHE A 35 -12.77 13.21 -7.29
C PHE A 35 -11.71 12.21 -6.79
N GLY A 36 -10.99 12.52 -5.72
CA GLY A 36 -9.92 11.67 -5.21
C GLY A 36 -10.43 10.45 -4.45
N VAL A 37 -11.55 10.55 -3.75
CA VAL A 37 -12.06 9.45 -2.94
C VAL A 37 -13.21 8.72 -3.62
N TRP A 38 -14.19 9.46 -4.15
CA TRP A 38 -15.41 8.83 -4.68
C TRP A 38 -15.37 8.58 -6.19
N ALA A 39 -15.01 9.58 -7.01
CA ALA A 39 -15.15 9.46 -8.46
C ALA A 39 -14.13 8.48 -9.06
N ILE A 40 -12.89 8.45 -8.56
CA ILE A 40 -11.87 7.51 -9.02
C ILE A 40 -12.28 6.08 -8.69
N ASP A 41 -12.79 5.84 -7.48
CA ASP A 41 -13.21 4.51 -7.04
C ASP A 41 -14.45 4.01 -7.83
N ALA A 42 -15.41 4.91 -8.09
CA ALA A 42 -16.67 4.57 -8.75
C ALA A 42 -16.57 4.50 -10.29
N LEU A 43 -15.74 5.35 -10.91
CA LEU A 43 -15.69 5.55 -12.37
C LEU A 43 -14.36 5.13 -12.98
N GLY A 44 -13.31 4.99 -12.19
CA GLY A 44 -11.93 4.85 -12.67
C GLY A 44 -11.32 6.19 -13.10
N TYR A 45 -10.00 6.20 -13.31
CA TYR A 45 -9.24 7.43 -13.62
C TYR A 45 -9.72 8.13 -14.90
N ARG A 46 -9.98 7.35 -15.97
CA ARG A 46 -10.40 7.89 -17.27
C ARG A 46 -11.72 8.64 -17.16
N ASP A 47 -12.74 8.00 -16.65
CA ASP A 47 -14.08 8.55 -16.63
C ASP A 47 -14.25 9.62 -15.55
N ALA A 48 -13.52 9.53 -14.47
CA ALA A 48 -13.39 10.63 -13.50
C ALA A 48 -12.80 11.88 -14.15
N LEU A 49 -11.73 11.76 -14.96
CA LEU A 49 -11.15 12.88 -15.69
C LEU A 49 -12.12 13.47 -16.71
N PHE A 50 -12.81 12.63 -17.50
CA PHE A 50 -13.80 13.10 -18.47
C PHE A 50 -15.01 13.75 -17.78
N SER A 51 -15.41 13.32 -16.58
CA SER A 51 -16.47 13.97 -15.82
C SER A 51 -16.12 15.42 -15.46
N VAL A 52 -14.85 15.72 -15.17
CA VAL A 52 -14.36 17.10 -14.99
C VAL A 52 -14.45 17.88 -16.30
N ALA A 53 -14.05 17.29 -17.42
CA ALA A 53 -14.13 17.92 -18.73
C ALA A 53 -15.58 18.26 -19.10
N TYR A 54 -16.52 17.34 -18.86
CA TYR A 54 -17.95 17.58 -19.05
C TYR A 54 -18.51 18.68 -18.13
N ALA A 55 -18.10 18.74 -16.87
CA ALA A 55 -18.47 19.82 -15.96
C ALA A 55 -18.00 21.18 -16.48
N TYR A 56 -16.78 21.26 -17.01
CA TYR A 56 -16.30 22.48 -17.66
C TYR A 56 -17.06 22.84 -18.95
N LEU A 57 -17.46 21.85 -19.74
CA LEU A 57 -18.33 22.10 -20.91
C LEU A 57 -19.69 22.67 -20.50
N LEU A 58 -20.31 22.14 -19.46
CA LEU A 58 -21.59 22.66 -18.94
C LEU A 58 -21.45 24.09 -18.48
N LEU A 59 -20.40 24.41 -17.72
CA LEU A 59 -20.08 25.78 -17.30
C LEU A 59 -19.84 26.70 -18.49
N PHE A 60 -19.08 26.26 -19.49
CA PHE A 60 -18.82 27.00 -20.73
C PHE A 60 -20.13 27.20 -21.51
N GLY A 61 -20.96 26.18 -21.62
CA GLY A 61 -22.28 26.27 -22.27
C GLY A 61 -23.17 27.31 -21.59
N ALA A 62 -23.27 27.27 -20.26
CA ALA A 62 -24.02 28.24 -19.50
C ALA A 62 -23.47 29.66 -19.70
N PHE A 63 -22.14 29.85 -19.60
CA PHE A 63 -21.50 31.15 -19.80
C PHE A 63 -21.76 31.71 -21.20
N THR A 64 -21.61 30.91 -22.24
CA THR A 64 -21.80 31.33 -23.64
C THR A 64 -23.26 31.62 -23.95
N TRP A 65 -24.19 30.87 -23.32
CA TRP A 65 -25.62 31.15 -23.41
C TRP A 65 -25.95 32.56 -22.87
N PHE A 66 -25.49 32.87 -21.67
CA PHE A 66 -25.72 34.21 -21.07
C PHE A 66 -25.05 35.34 -21.86
N ARG A 67 -23.90 35.07 -22.49
CA ARG A 67 -23.13 36.07 -23.26
C ARG A 67 -23.49 36.11 -24.74
N ARG A 68 -24.46 35.31 -25.22
CA ARG A 68 -24.91 35.24 -26.63
C ARG A 68 -23.78 35.02 -27.64
N PHE A 69 -22.82 34.15 -27.27
CA PHE A 69 -21.76 33.73 -28.21
C PHE A 69 -22.32 32.98 -29.41
N LYS A 70 -21.56 33.00 -30.55
CA LYS A 70 -21.95 32.29 -31.76
C LYS A 70 -22.10 30.79 -31.47
N PRO A 71 -23.20 30.13 -31.88
CA PRO A 71 -23.48 28.73 -31.60
C PRO A 71 -22.37 27.78 -32.12
N LEU A 72 -21.64 28.20 -33.16
CA LEU A 72 -20.54 27.43 -33.71
C LEU A 72 -19.42 27.13 -32.70
N VAL A 73 -19.14 28.07 -31.80
CA VAL A 73 -18.10 27.89 -30.73
C VAL A 73 -18.55 26.84 -29.70
N GLN A 74 -19.85 26.85 -29.38
CA GLN A 74 -20.42 25.87 -28.46
C GLN A 74 -20.40 24.46 -29.07
N VAL A 75 -20.83 24.34 -30.29
CA VAL A 75 -20.81 23.06 -31.03
C VAL A 75 -19.39 22.53 -31.19
N GLY A 76 -18.42 23.41 -31.50
CA GLY A 76 -17.01 23.01 -31.59
C GLY A 76 -16.45 22.44 -30.28
N ALA A 77 -16.74 23.11 -29.15
CA ALA A 77 -16.29 22.64 -27.86
C ALA A 77 -16.91 21.27 -27.46
N ILE A 78 -18.22 21.09 -27.70
CA ILE A 78 -18.91 19.82 -27.46
C ILE A 78 -18.30 18.71 -28.32
N LEU A 79 -18.14 18.96 -29.62
CA LEU A 79 -17.57 17.97 -30.56
C LEU A 79 -16.14 17.57 -30.16
N THR A 80 -15.33 18.53 -29.69
CA THR A 80 -13.95 18.24 -29.22
C THR A 80 -13.94 17.27 -28.04
N VAL A 81 -14.78 17.50 -27.03
CA VAL A 81 -14.81 16.61 -25.85
C VAL A 81 -15.43 15.26 -26.20
N VAL A 82 -16.51 15.23 -26.99
CA VAL A 82 -17.12 13.99 -27.48
C VAL A 82 -16.11 13.18 -28.31
N ALA A 83 -15.38 13.83 -29.23
CA ALA A 83 -14.35 13.18 -30.01
C ALA A 83 -13.21 12.65 -29.12
N ALA A 84 -12.73 13.43 -28.15
CA ALA A 84 -11.70 13.01 -27.22
C ALA A 84 -12.15 11.81 -26.37
N THR A 85 -13.41 11.77 -25.95
CA THR A 85 -13.97 10.64 -25.22
C THR A 85 -14.13 9.40 -26.08
N ALA A 86 -14.59 9.55 -27.32
CA ALA A 86 -14.88 8.44 -28.23
C ALA A 86 -13.60 7.86 -28.87
N LEU A 87 -12.63 8.73 -29.23
CA LEU A 87 -11.40 8.35 -29.91
C LEU A 87 -10.21 8.16 -28.97
N GLY A 88 -10.35 8.60 -27.72
CA GLY A 88 -9.33 8.39 -26.71
C GLY A 88 -9.18 6.91 -26.33
N PRO A 89 -8.05 6.54 -25.73
CA PRO A 89 -7.81 5.16 -25.30
C PRO A 89 -8.91 4.69 -24.32
N ALA A 90 -9.30 3.43 -24.43
CA ALA A 90 -10.34 2.84 -23.58
C ALA A 90 -9.93 2.81 -22.10
N SER A 91 -8.62 2.70 -21.83
CA SER A 91 -8.04 2.81 -20.50
C SER A 91 -6.89 3.82 -20.50
N MET A 92 -6.67 4.50 -19.36
CA MET A 92 -5.44 5.27 -19.16
C MET A 92 -4.36 4.33 -18.66
N VAL A 93 -3.32 4.12 -19.47
CA VAL A 93 -2.12 3.41 -19.03
C VAL A 93 -1.32 4.38 -18.17
N LEU A 94 -1.50 4.32 -16.85
CA LEU A 94 -0.78 5.17 -15.89
C LEU A 94 0.61 4.62 -15.56
N VAL A 95 0.79 3.31 -15.74
CA VAL A 95 2.04 2.60 -15.51
C VAL A 95 2.23 1.60 -16.64
N GLU A 96 3.26 1.79 -17.46
CA GLU A 96 3.66 0.80 -18.44
C GLU A 96 4.39 -0.36 -17.74
N PRO A 97 3.96 -1.61 -17.93
CA PRO A 97 4.70 -2.75 -17.44
C PRO A 97 6.08 -2.82 -18.13
N GLU A 98 7.06 -3.35 -17.42
CA GLU A 98 8.38 -3.60 -17.99
C GLU A 98 8.26 -4.54 -19.22
N PRO A 99 9.20 -4.45 -20.20
CA PRO A 99 9.27 -5.42 -21.28
C PRO A 99 9.23 -6.85 -20.75
N GLN A 100 8.46 -7.73 -21.39
CA GLN A 100 8.23 -9.12 -21.01
C GLN A 100 7.29 -9.33 -19.79
N TRP A 101 6.70 -8.27 -19.21
CA TRP A 101 5.68 -8.39 -18.18
C TRP A 101 4.31 -8.04 -18.75
N THR A 102 3.34 -8.91 -18.53
CA THR A 102 1.95 -8.72 -18.97
C THR A 102 1.06 -8.46 -17.76
N VAL A 103 0.22 -7.44 -17.84
CA VAL A 103 -0.79 -7.17 -16.80
C VAL A 103 -1.87 -8.25 -16.88
N ILE A 104 -2.11 -8.95 -15.79
CA ILE A 104 -3.13 -10.01 -15.67
C ILE A 104 -4.31 -9.60 -14.79
N ASP A 105 -4.11 -8.64 -13.89
CA ASP A 105 -5.18 -8.02 -13.10
C ASP A 105 -4.83 -6.57 -12.76
N GLU A 106 -5.85 -5.72 -12.68
CA GLU A 106 -5.72 -4.28 -12.43
C GLU A 106 -6.85 -3.79 -11.55
N ARG A 107 -6.52 -2.94 -10.55
CA ARG A 107 -7.49 -2.18 -9.76
C ARG A 107 -7.04 -0.73 -9.64
N GLN A 108 -7.96 0.15 -9.96
CA GLN A 108 -7.77 1.59 -9.77
C GLN A 108 -8.31 1.98 -8.40
N THR A 109 -7.48 2.60 -7.57
CA THR A 109 -7.86 2.99 -6.22
C THR A 109 -7.47 4.44 -5.93
N PRO A 110 -8.07 5.09 -4.93
CA PRO A 110 -7.64 6.43 -4.52
C PRO A 110 -6.17 6.50 -4.07
N MET A 111 -5.58 5.36 -3.71
CA MET A 111 -4.17 5.25 -3.29
C MET A 111 -3.21 4.95 -4.45
N GLY A 112 -3.73 4.85 -5.66
CA GLY A 112 -2.96 4.53 -6.86
C GLY A 112 -3.46 3.27 -7.55
N LEU A 113 -2.78 2.96 -8.64
CA LEU A 113 -3.05 1.77 -9.44
C LEU A 113 -2.42 0.54 -8.78
N VAL A 114 -3.19 -0.52 -8.64
CA VAL A 114 -2.70 -1.82 -8.17
C VAL A 114 -2.71 -2.78 -9.36
N LEU A 115 -1.56 -3.36 -9.66
CA LEU A 115 -1.37 -4.26 -10.80
C LEU A 115 -0.83 -5.60 -10.34
N VAL A 116 -1.33 -6.66 -10.94
CA VAL A 116 -0.65 -7.96 -10.97
C VAL A 116 -0.09 -8.18 -12.36
N THR A 117 1.22 -8.38 -12.44
CA THR A 117 1.90 -8.67 -13.70
C THR A 117 2.49 -10.07 -13.69
N GLU A 118 2.45 -10.76 -14.84
CA GLU A 118 3.03 -12.09 -15.05
C GLU A 118 4.18 -11.97 -16.06
N TYR A 119 5.31 -12.64 -15.79
CA TYR A 119 6.46 -12.65 -16.69
C TYR A 119 6.21 -13.58 -17.89
N GLY A 120 6.56 -13.10 -19.07
CA GLY A 120 6.37 -13.80 -20.35
C GLY A 120 5.16 -13.29 -21.14
N ASP A 121 4.97 -13.87 -22.30
CA ASP A 121 3.87 -13.53 -23.23
C ASP A 121 2.51 -14.18 -22.85
N GLY A 122 2.44 -14.83 -21.69
CA GLY A 122 1.27 -15.60 -21.25
C GLY A 122 1.00 -16.88 -22.07
N LYS A 123 1.74 -17.12 -23.14
CA LYS A 123 1.53 -18.24 -24.08
C LYS A 123 2.53 -19.37 -23.90
N THR A 124 3.74 -19.06 -23.48
CA THR A 124 4.82 -20.03 -23.26
C THR A 124 5.04 -20.25 -21.77
N LYS A 125 4.27 -21.13 -21.15
CA LYS A 125 4.54 -21.58 -19.76
C LYS A 125 5.48 -22.77 -19.82
N PRO A 126 6.65 -22.75 -19.14
CA PRO A 126 7.41 -23.96 -18.90
C PRO A 126 6.51 -24.93 -18.12
N GLN A 127 6.32 -26.15 -18.64
CA GLN A 127 5.51 -27.16 -17.95
C GLN A 127 6.08 -27.40 -16.54
N GLY A 128 5.22 -27.27 -15.53
CA GLY A 128 5.54 -27.61 -14.14
C GLY A 128 6.13 -26.49 -13.28
N THR A 129 6.29 -25.26 -13.80
CA THR A 129 6.73 -24.12 -12.98
C THR A 129 5.56 -23.19 -12.69
N ALA A 130 5.46 -22.73 -11.43
CA ALA A 130 4.52 -21.68 -11.06
C ALA A 130 4.83 -20.39 -11.85
N PRO A 131 3.81 -19.65 -12.30
CA PRO A 131 4.00 -18.42 -13.03
C PRO A 131 4.73 -17.39 -12.15
N LEU A 132 5.69 -16.70 -12.73
CA LEU A 132 6.40 -15.63 -12.06
C LEU A 132 5.51 -14.39 -12.06
N ARG A 133 5.01 -13.99 -10.89
CA ARG A 133 4.10 -12.86 -10.72
C ARG A 133 4.66 -11.79 -9.81
N ARG A 134 4.31 -10.55 -10.10
CA ARG A 134 4.61 -9.37 -9.28
C ARG A 134 3.34 -8.61 -8.97
N LEU A 135 3.24 -8.15 -7.73
CA LEU A 135 2.31 -7.12 -7.30
C LEU A 135 2.99 -5.77 -7.41
N GLN A 136 2.30 -4.81 -7.99
CA GLN A 136 2.76 -3.43 -8.09
C GLN A 136 1.70 -2.48 -7.54
N VAL A 137 2.11 -1.56 -6.68
CA VAL A 137 1.24 -0.49 -6.14
C VAL A 137 1.81 0.85 -6.56
N GLY A 138 1.09 1.56 -7.44
CA GLY A 138 1.57 2.78 -8.09
C GLY A 138 2.76 2.50 -9.01
N ASP A 139 3.64 3.49 -9.15
CA ASP A 139 4.86 3.42 -9.95
C ASP A 139 6.10 2.94 -9.16
N GLN A 140 5.99 2.86 -7.85
CA GLN A 140 7.14 2.82 -6.95
C GLN A 140 7.35 1.49 -6.24
N PHE A 141 6.34 0.64 -6.14
CA PHE A 141 6.41 -0.53 -5.29
C PHE A 141 6.11 -1.80 -6.06
N ARG A 142 7.12 -2.65 -6.22
CA ARG A 142 7.03 -3.97 -6.86
C ARG A 142 7.47 -5.03 -5.88
N MET A 143 6.66 -6.04 -5.68
CA MET A 143 6.96 -7.17 -4.79
C MET A 143 6.53 -8.49 -5.42
N GLY A 144 7.08 -9.57 -4.91
CA GLY A 144 6.92 -10.90 -5.45
C GLY A 144 8.08 -11.30 -6.38
N GLY A 145 8.03 -12.48 -6.88
CA GLY A 145 9.07 -13.07 -7.71
C GLY A 145 8.99 -14.59 -7.69
N ALA A 146 10.01 -15.25 -8.22
CA ALA A 146 9.97 -16.69 -8.46
C ALA A 146 9.77 -17.53 -7.20
N LEU A 147 10.39 -17.18 -6.09
CA LEU A 147 10.41 -18.05 -4.91
C LEU A 147 10.18 -17.28 -3.59
N ALA A 148 10.14 -15.95 -3.64
CA ALA A 148 9.91 -15.08 -2.47
C ALA A 148 10.74 -15.47 -1.22
N PHE A 149 12.01 -15.89 -1.42
CA PHE A 149 12.85 -16.39 -0.32
C PHE A 149 13.10 -15.33 0.78
N GLY A 150 13.21 -14.07 0.38
CA GLY A 150 13.37 -12.97 1.31
C GLY A 150 12.13 -12.84 2.21
N GLU A 151 10.98 -12.75 1.58
CA GLU A 151 9.69 -12.59 2.24
C GLU A 151 9.34 -13.80 3.12
N ARG A 152 9.65 -15.02 2.66
CA ARG A 152 9.49 -16.22 3.49
C ARG A 152 10.33 -16.16 4.76
N ARG A 153 11.61 -15.75 4.66
CA ARG A 153 12.45 -15.54 5.86
C ARG A 153 11.89 -14.47 6.78
N MET A 154 11.32 -13.42 6.21
CA MET A 154 10.68 -12.36 6.99
C MET A 154 9.54 -12.90 7.85
N GLY A 155 8.80 -13.89 7.36
CA GLY A 155 7.75 -14.55 8.11
C GLY A 155 8.27 -15.61 9.09
N HIS A 156 9.16 -16.49 8.63
CA HIS A 156 9.64 -17.61 9.47
C HIS A 156 10.56 -17.17 10.61
N LEU A 157 11.47 -16.23 10.39
CA LEU A 157 12.47 -15.85 11.41
C LEU A 157 11.84 -15.37 12.72
N PRO A 158 10.87 -14.43 12.73
CA PRO A 158 10.21 -14.05 13.97
C PRO A 158 9.46 -15.19 14.66
N LEU A 159 8.82 -16.08 13.90
CA LEU A 159 8.10 -17.24 14.42
C LEU A 159 9.05 -18.29 15.02
N LEU A 160 10.22 -18.49 14.41
CA LEU A 160 11.26 -19.36 14.97
C LEU A 160 11.88 -18.80 16.26
N LEU A 161 12.02 -17.47 16.35
CA LEU A 161 12.50 -16.80 17.55
C LEU A 161 11.44 -16.82 18.69
N HIS A 162 10.15 -17.00 18.35
CA HIS A 162 9.06 -17.12 19.32
C HIS A 162 8.19 -18.35 19.04
N PRO A 163 8.74 -19.58 19.17
CA PRO A 163 8.09 -20.81 18.70
C PRO A 163 6.81 -21.20 19.44
N ARG A 164 6.51 -20.55 20.57
CA ARG A 164 5.29 -20.75 21.35
C ARG A 164 4.21 -19.70 21.09
N ALA A 165 4.42 -18.82 20.13
CA ALA A 165 3.41 -17.84 19.74
C ALA A 165 2.11 -18.54 19.30
N LYS A 166 0.98 -18.09 19.85
CA LYS A 166 -0.37 -18.54 19.49
C LYS A 166 -1.13 -17.47 18.73
N SER A 167 -0.78 -16.22 18.94
CA SER A 167 -1.41 -15.07 18.31
C SER A 167 -0.38 -14.16 17.66
N ALA A 168 -0.67 -13.69 16.43
CA ALA A 168 0.22 -12.78 15.72
C ALA A 168 -0.55 -11.64 15.04
N LEU A 169 0.12 -10.49 14.91
CA LEU A 169 -0.31 -9.36 14.12
C LEU A 169 0.73 -9.06 13.04
N TYR A 170 0.29 -9.08 11.78
CA TYR A 170 1.11 -8.68 10.65
C TYR A 170 0.70 -7.29 10.17
N LEU A 171 1.65 -6.37 10.09
CA LEU A 171 1.49 -5.02 9.58
C LEU A 171 2.13 -4.92 8.20
N GLY A 172 1.29 -4.82 7.17
CA GLY A 172 1.64 -5.01 5.77
C GLY A 172 1.42 -6.47 5.34
N VAL A 173 0.75 -6.66 4.20
CA VAL A 173 0.44 -7.99 3.64
C VAL A 173 1.12 -8.18 2.28
N GLY A 174 0.98 -7.20 1.38
CA GLY A 174 1.54 -7.28 0.05
C GLY A 174 1.09 -8.53 -0.71
N THR A 175 2.03 -9.33 -1.23
CA THR A 175 1.73 -10.61 -1.89
C THR A 175 1.25 -11.70 -0.93
N GLY A 176 1.36 -11.48 0.37
CA GLY A 176 1.08 -12.45 1.41
C GLY A 176 2.21 -13.47 1.65
N ALA A 177 3.37 -13.35 0.99
CA ALA A 177 4.44 -14.32 1.13
C ALA A 177 5.03 -14.37 2.54
N THR A 178 5.22 -13.21 3.18
CA THR A 178 5.62 -13.11 4.60
C THR A 178 4.57 -13.76 5.52
N LEU A 179 3.30 -13.43 5.30
CA LEU A 179 2.18 -13.96 6.06
C LEU A 179 2.02 -15.47 5.85
N GLY A 180 2.32 -15.98 4.64
CA GLY A 180 2.23 -17.40 4.29
C GLY A 180 3.07 -18.34 5.18
N ALA A 181 4.12 -17.82 5.82
CA ALA A 181 4.94 -18.57 6.77
C ALA A 181 4.14 -19.18 7.93
N ILE A 182 3.01 -18.59 8.32
CA ILE A 182 2.16 -19.09 9.41
C ILE A 182 1.68 -20.53 9.19
N ARG A 183 1.60 -20.97 7.92
CA ARG A 183 1.16 -22.35 7.57
C ARG A 183 2.06 -23.43 8.15
N ALA A 184 3.32 -23.12 8.41
CA ALA A 184 4.30 -24.03 9.01
C ALA A 184 4.42 -23.88 10.55
N HIS A 185 3.57 -23.04 11.17
CA HIS A 185 3.64 -22.75 12.60
C HIS A 185 2.27 -22.92 13.29
N GLU A 186 2.29 -23.16 14.61
CA GLU A 186 1.10 -23.51 15.42
C GLU A 186 0.37 -22.25 15.96
N LEU A 187 0.19 -21.23 15.11
CA LEU A 187 -0.63 -20.07 15.45
C LEU A 187 -2.12 -20.44 15.46
N GLU A 188 -2.87 -19.86 16.40
CA GLU A 188 -4.31 -20.04 16.56
C GLU A 188 -5.11 -18.86 16.02
N HIS A 189 -4.51 -17.66 16.08
CA HIS A 189 -5.15 -16.42 15.62
C HIS A 189 -4.12 -15.49 14.98
N VAL A 190 -4.45 -14.96 13.82
CA VAL A 190 -3.61 -14.01 13.09
C VAL A 190 -4.46 -12.88 12.54
N ASP A 191 -4.18 -11.66 12.97
CA ASP A 191 -4.66 -10.45 12.30
C ASP A 191 -3.61 -9.97 11.31
N ALA A 192 -4.03 -9.61 10.09
CA ALA A 192 -3.15 -9.08 9.07
C ALA A 192 -3.74 -7.81 8.46
N VAL A 193 -2.99 -6.72 8.51
CA VAL A 193 -3.45 -5.37 8.18
C VAL A 193 -2.76 -4.87 6.92
N GLU A 194 -3.56 -4.50 5.93
CA GLU A 194 -3.09 -3.94 4.67
C GLU A 194 -3.76 -2.59 4.41
N LEU A 195 -2.97 -1.61 4.00
CA LEU A 195 -3.47 -0.26 3.77
C LEU A 195 -4.37 -0.19 2.53
N VAL A 196 -4.04 -0.93 1.49
CA VAL A 196 -4.70 -0.87 0.17
C VAL A 196 -5.65 -2.05 0.01
N PRO A 197 -6.99 -1.85 0.07
CA PRO A 197 -7.95 -2.96 0.03
C PRO A 197 -7.79 -3.87 -1.20
N ALA A 198 -7.52 -3.29 -2.37
CA ALA A 198 -7.31 -4.04 -3.62
C ALA A 198 -6.15 -5.03 -3.54
N VAL A 199 -5.14 -4.81 -2.70
CA VAL A 199 -4.05 -5.76 -2.47
C VAL A 199 -4.58 -7.05 -1.84
N LEU A 200 -5.50 -6.95 -0.88
CA LEU A 200 -6.12 -8.12 -0.25
C LEU A 200 -6.95 -8.94 -1.25
N GLU A 201 -7.64 -8.28 -2.17
CA GLU A 201 -8.43 -8.92 -3.23
C GLU A 201 -7.55 -9.71 -4.21
N MET A 202 -6.30 -9.27 -4.40
CA MET A 202 -5.35 -9.87 -5.35
C MET A 202 -4.50 -11.01 -4.76
N LEU A 203 -4.63 -11.34 -3.47
CA LEU A 203 -3.83 -12.38 -2.81
C LEU A 203 -3.91 -13.76 -3.49
N HIS A 204 -5.05 -14.08 -4.12
CA HIS A 204 -5.26 -15.32 -4.83
C HIS A 204 -4.33 -15.51 -6.05
N HIS A 205 -3.79 -14.42 -6.61
CA HIS A 205 -2.80 -14.51 -7.68
C HIS A 205 -1.44 -15.04 -7.20
N PHE A 206 -1.19 -15.05 -5.89
CA PHE A 206 0.11 -15.34 -5.27
C PHE A 206 0.12 -16.63 -4.45
N GLU A 207 -0.86 -17.53 -4.63
CA GLU A 207 -0.97 -18.78 -3.86
C GLU A 207 0.29 -19.65 -3.89
N ALA A 208 1.03 -19.63 -5.00
CA ALA A 208 2.29 -20.34 -5.13
C ALA A 208 3.37 -19.90 -4.11
N ILE A 209 3.30 -18.67 -3.61
CA ILE A 209 4.27 -18.12 -2.66
C ILE A 209 3.69 -17.81 -1.29
N ASN A 210 2.38 -17.55 -1.20
CA ASN A 210 1.69 -17.28 0.07
C ASN A 210 0.94 -18.50 0.63
N HIS A 211 0.98 -19.64 -0.10
CA HIS A 211 0.36 -20.91 0.32
C HIS A 211 -1.15 -20.81 0.58
N GLY A 212 -1.87 -19.93 -0.12
CA GLY A 212 -3.32 -19.76 0.05
C GLY A 212 -3.70 -19.21 1.42
N VAL A 213 -2.83 -18.42 2.04
CA VAL A 213 -3.02 -17.89 3.40
C VAL A 213 -4.29 -17.05 3.57
N HIS A 214 -4.79 -16.43 2.49
CA HIS A 214 -6.03 -15.65 2.49
C HIS A 214 -7.29 -16.49 2.73
N THR A 215 -7.20 -17.80 2.59
CA THR A 215 -8.30 -18.75 2.88
C THR A 215 -8.08 -19.51 4.20
N ASP A 216 -7.01 -19.22 4.94
CA ASP A 216 -6.74 -19.87 6.23
C ASP A 216 -7.71 -19.33 7.29
N PRO A 217 -8.50 -20.21 7.96
CA PRO A 217 -9.50 -19.76 8.94
C PRO A 217 -8.92 -19.07 10.18
N ARG A 218 -7.63 -19.20 10.41
CA ARG A 218 -6.92 -18.52 11.50
C ARG A 218 -6.60 -17.05 11.17
N VAL A 219 -6.67 -16.66 9.87
CA VAL A 219 -6.26 -15.36 9.38
C VAL A 219 -7.44 -14.44 9.20
N HIS A 220 -7.37 -13.28 9.83
CA HIS A 220 -8.33 -12.19 9.70
C HIS A 220 -7.66 -11.03 8.97
N LEU A 221 -8.09 -10.79 7.73
CA LEU A 221 -7.56 -9.72 6.88
C LEU A 221 -8.33 -8.42 7.16
N HIS A 222 -7.58 -7.32 7.38
CA HIS A 222 -8.12 -6.01 7.67
C HIS A 222 -7.60 -4.97 6.68
N ALA A 223 -8.50 -4.33 5.93
CA ALA A 223 -8.18 -3.17 5.11
C ALA A 223 -8.15 -1.92 6.01
N ALA A 224 -6.97 -1.54 6.50
CA ALA A 224 -6.82 -0.44 7.45
C ALA A 224 -5.39 0.14 7.46
N ASP A 225 -5.27 1.37 7.96
CA ASP A 225 -3.97 1.94 8.34
C ASP A 225 -3.40 1.21 9.57
N ALA A 226 -2.17 0.70 9.45
CA ALA A 226 -1.51 -0.10 10.48
C ALA A 226 -1.40 0.64 11.83
N ARG A 227 -1.07 1.95 11.82
CA ARG A 227 -0.93 2.75 13.05
C ARG A 227 -2.27 2.91 13.76
N ARG A 228 -3.32 3.19 12.99
CA ARG A 228 -4.68 3.32 13.53
C ARG A 228 -5.20 2.00 14.06
N PHE A 229 -4.91 0.90 13.35
CA PHE A 229 -5.31 -0.43 13.79
C PHE A 229 -4.64 -0.79 15.12
N VAL A 230 -3.33 -0.62 15.25
CA VAL A 230 -2.58 -0.88 16.49
C VAL A 230 -3.13 -0.02 17.65
N ALA A 231 -3.34 1.28 17.41
CA ALA A 231 -3.86 2.19 18.43
C ALA A 231 -5.28 1.83 18.89
N ALA A 232 -6.13 1.37 17.97
CA ALA A 232 -7.52 1.02 18.25
C ALA A 232 -7.71 -0.41 18.77
N SER A 233 -6.76 -1.31 18.52
CA SER A 233 -6.82 -2.71 18.93
C SER A 233 -6.86 -2.82 20.45
N ARG A 234 -7.68 -3.76 20.93
CA ARG A 234 -7.73 -4.16 22.36
C ARG A 234 -7.13 -5.55 22.58
N ARG A 235 -6.73 -6.22 21.50
CA ARG A 235 -6.09 -7.55 21.56
C ARG A 235 -4.62 -7.40 21.87
N SER A 236 -4.09 -8.33 22.65
CA SER A 236 -2.65 -8.52 22.81
C SER A 236 -2.18 -9.68 21.94
N TYR A 237 -0.96 -9.60 21.43
CA TYR A 237 -0.36 -10.57 20.53
C TYR A 237 0.96 -11.10 21.11
N ASP A 238 1.22 -12.38 20.88
CA ASP A 238 2.51 -12.98 21.21
C ASP A 238 3.60 -12.50 20.26
N LEU A 239 3.22 -12.20 19.01
CA LEU A 239 4.12 -11.73 17.99
C LEU A 239 3.48 -10.60 17.16
N VAL A 240 4.21 -9.51 16.95
CA VAL A 240 3.90 -8.49 15.96
C VAL A 240 5.01 -8.48 14.92
N VAL A 241 4.65 -8.54 13.64
CA VAL A 241 5.59 -8.48 12.53
C VAL A 241 5.23 -7.28 11.66
N ALA A 242 6.11 -6.30 11.58
CA ALA A 242 6.00 -5.20 10.64
C ALA A 242 6.85 -5.51 9.40
N ASP A 243 6.19 -5.61 8.25
CA ASP A 243 6.83 -5.89 6.98
C ASP A 243 7.68 -4.70 6.50
N LEU A 244 8.33 -4.83 5.37
CA LEU A 244 9.12 -3.76 4.77
C LEU A 244 8.20 -2.63 4.30
N PHE A 245 8.23 -1.52 5.04
CA PHE A 245 7.60 -0.29 4.58
C PHE A 245 8.63 0.55 3.83
N HIS A 246 8.22 1.19 2.75
CA HIS A 246 9.10 2.09 2.01
C HIS A 246 9.29 3.40 2.82
N PRO A 247 10.47 3.65 3.42
CA PRO A 247 10.61 4.74 4.40
C PRO A 247 10.47 6.14 3.79
N ALA A 248 10.83 6.28 2.51
CA ALA A 248 10.72 7.56 1.78
C ALA A 248 9.31 7.86 1.27
N ARG A 249 8.34 6.96 1.50
CA ARG A 249 6.95 7.19 1.08
C ARG A 249 6.25 8.14 2.04
N ASP A 250 5.45 9.06 1.49
CA ASP A 250 4.66 9.98 2.28
C ASP A 250 3.79 9.23 3.31
N GLY A 251 3.92 9.62 4.57
CA GLY A 251 3.24 8.99 5.70
C GLY A 251 3.92 7.75 6.28
N ALA A 252 4.85 7.08 5.58
CA ALA A 252 5.52 5.88 6.07
C ALA A 252 6.46 6.14 7.26
N GLY A 253 7.05 7.33 7.36
CA GLY A 253 7.89 7.72 8.50
C GLY A 253 7.22 7.54 9.85
N GLY A 254 5.88 7.69 9.91
CA GLY A 254 5.11 7.43 11.13
C GLY A 254 5.10 5.98 11.61
N LEU A 255 5.41 5.01 10.76
CA LEU A 255 5.54 3.59 11.10
C LEU A 255 6.86 3.27 11.83
N TYR A 256 7.81 4.21 11.79
CA TYR A 256 9.09 4.13 12.48
C TYR A 256 9.18 5.11 13.67
N ALA A 257 8.06 5.78 13.99
CA ALA A 257 8.00 6.73 15.10
C ALA A 257 7.97 6.01 16.46
N ARG A 258 8.51 6.69 17.47
CA ARG A 258 8.54 6.18 18.85
C ARG A 258 7.14 5.84 19.37
N GLU A 259 6.18 6.69 19.11
CA GLU A 259 4.79 6.52 19.54
C GLU A 259 4.16 5.26 18.94
N HIS A 260 4.52 4.92 17.70
CA HIS A 260 4.05 3.69 17.07
C HIS A 260 4.70 2.46 17.71
N PHE A 261 5.99 2.50 17.98
CA PHE A 261 6.68 1.41 18.66
C PHE A 261 6.17 1.21 20.11
N GLU A 262 5.88 2.31 20.81
CA GLU A 262 5.25 2.27 22.15
C GLU A 262 3.84 1.66 22.07
N ALA A 263 3.02 2.09 21.10
CA ALA A 263 1.69 1.52 20.89
C ALA A 263 1.75 0.01 20.56
N ILE A 264 2.73 -0.44 19.75
CA ILE A 264 2.95 -1.87 19.51
C ILE A 264 3.33 -2.59 20.81
N ARG A 265 4.24 -2.01 21.61
CA ARG A 265 4.65 -2.61 22.91
C ARG A 265 3.47 -2.83 23.83
N GLU A 266 2.50 -1.91 23.86
CA GLU A 266 1.27 -2.06 24.64
C GLU A 266 0.35 -3.18 24.14
N ARG A 267 0.50 -3.60 22.88
CA ARG A 267 -0.25 -4.71 22.26
C ARG A 267 0.49 -6.03 22.33
N LEU A 268 1.72 -6.06 22.84
CA LEU A 268 2.40 -7.32 23.07
C LEU A 268 1.89 -8.00 24.36
N ALA A 269 1.67 -9.30 24.27
CA ALA A 269 1.45 -10.14 25.44
C ALA A 269 2.72 -10.16 26.33
N PRO A 270 2.63 -10.54 27.61
CA PRO A 270 3.81 -10.72 28.43
C PRO A 270 4.82 -11.68 27.79
N GLY A 271 6.05 -11.21 27.58
CA GLY A 271 7.10 -11.95 26.87
C GLY A 271 6.95 -11.99 25.34
N GLY A 272 5.95 -11.31 24.79
CA GLY A 272 5.74 -11.19 23.35
C GLY A 272 6.85 -10.43 22.66
N ALA A 273 6.98 -10.61 21.34
CA ALA A 273 8.03 -10.03 20.51
C ALA A 273 7.48 -9.14 19.39
N PHE A 274 8.25 -8.11 19.05
CA PHE A 274 8.01 -7.27 17.90
C PHE A 274 9.18 -7.35 16.92
N ALA A 275 8.91 -7.71 15.67
CA ALA A 275 9.87 -7.77 14.59
C ALA A 275 9.61 -6.66 13.57
N GLN A 276 10.52 -5.70 13.46
CA GLN A 276 10.48 -4.62 12.47
C GLN A 276 11.50 -4.88 11.37
N TRP A 277 11.04 -5.09 10.16
CA TRP A 277 11.90 -5.24 8.99
C TRP A 277 12.32 -3.89 8.42
N LEU A 278 13.59 -3.80 7.98
CA LEU A 278 14.19 -2.59 7.41
C LEU A 278 14.86 -2.90 6.06
N PRO A 279 14.47 -2.18 4.98
CA PRO A 279 15.09 -2.32 3.66
C PRO A 279 16.38 -1.49 3.60
N LEU A 280 17.53 -2.08 3.87
CA LEU A 280 18.81 -1.35 3.94
C LEU A 280 19.16 -0.61 2.65
N HIS A 281 18.75 -1.13 1.50
CA HIS A 281 19.00 -0.50 0.19
C HIS A 281 18.19 0.79 -0.05
N GLN A 282 17.24 1.11 0.83
CA GLN A 282 16.38 2.31 0.77
C GLN A 282 16.67 3.31 1.89
N LEU A 283 17.64 3.03 2.73
CA LEU A 283 17.98 3.83 3.91
C LEU A 283 19.41 4.35 3.79
N ASP A 284 19.57 5.65 3.99
CA ASP A 284 20.89 6.21 4.29
C ASP A 284 21.29 5.91 5.75
N GLU A 285 22.57 6.09 6.06
CA GLU A 285 23.11 5.80 7.39
C GLU A 285 22.42 6.62 8.49
N THR A 286 22.10 7.88 8.24
CA THR A 286 21.46 8.79 9.19
C THR A 286 20.06 8.35 9.52
N THR A 287 19.28 8.00 8.51
CA THR A 287 17.92 7.50 8.65
C THR A 287 17.90 6.14 9.35
N LEU A 288 18.77 5.21 8.95
CA LEU A 288 18.92 3.92 9.63
C LEU A 288 19.28 4.10 11.10
N ALA A 289 20.29 4.93 11.41
CA ALA A 289 20.69 5.19 12.80
C ALA A 289 19.55 5.84 13.62
N THR A 290 18.74 6.69 12.99
CA THR A 290 17.59 7.32 13.65
C THR A 290 16.51 6.28 13.96
N ILE A 291 16.16 5.40 13.03
CA ILE A 291 15.19 4.32 13.25
C ILE A 291 15.68 3.39 14.36
N VAL A 292 16.94 2.95 14.30
CA VAL A 292 17.52 2.04 15.31
C VAL A 292 17.50 2.68 16.70
N ARG A 293 17.92 3.95 16.84
CA ARG A 293 17.86 4.66 18.13
C ARG A 293 16.43 4.79 18.65
N THR A 294 15.48 5.08 17.77
CA THR A 294 14.06 5.17 18.12
C THR A 294 13.53 3.82 18.61
N PHE A 295 13.91 2.74 17.93
CA PHE A 295 13.54 1.39 18.33
C PHE A 295 14.13 1.01 19.68
N LEU A 296 15.43 1.25 19.89
CA LEU A 296 16.14 0.97 21.15
C LEU A 296 15.62 1.80 22.31
N ALA A 297 15.10 3.01 22.08
CA ALA A 297 14.46 3.80 23.13
C ALA A 297 13.18 3.14 23.69
N VAL A 298 12.54 2.24 22.92
CA VAL A 298 11.35 1.50 23.33
C VAL A 298 11.69 0.06 23.74
N TYR A 299 12.66 -0.55 23.06
CA TYR A 299 13.12 -1.93 23.27
C TYR A 299 14.64 -1.95 23.52
N PRO A 300 15.10 -1.64 24.74
CA PRO A 300 16.55 -1.48 25.05
C PRO A 300 17.38 -2.75 24.79
N GLU A 301 16.76 -3.92 24.93
CA GLU A 301 17.42 -5.23 24.75
C GLU A 301 17.08 -5.86 23.39
N ALA A 302 16.97 -5.03 22.35
CA ALA A 302 16.64 -5.52 21.00
C ALA A 302 17.83 -6.24 20.35
N TYR A 303 17.48 -7.16 19.47
CA TYR A 303 18.41 -7.88 18.61
C TYR A 303 18.24 -7.40 17.15
N ALA A 304 19.33 -7.49 16.39
CA ALA A 304 19.30 -7.24 14.95
C ALA A 304 19.79 -8.49 14.19
N PHE A 305 19.04 -8.92 13.18
CA PHE A 305 19.41 -10.04 12.35
C PHE A 305 19.41 -9.63 10.88
N LEU A 306 20.47 -9.97 10.16
CA LEU A 306 20.46 -9.89 8.70
C LEU A 306 19.62 -11.06 8.19
N GLY A 307 18.43 -10.78 7.66
CA GLY A 307 17.48 -11.81 7.22
C GLY A 307 17.33 -11.93 5.71
N ILE A 308 17.65 -10.87 4.97
CA ILE A 308 17.65 -10.88 3.50
C ILE A 308 19.10 -10.68 3.02
N TYR A 309 19.65 -11.72 2.40
CA TYR A 309 21.06 -11.78 1.97
C TYR A 309 21.28 -11.36 0.52
N ASN A 310 20.29 -10.74 -0.11
CA ASN A 310 20.44 -10.22 -1.46
C ASN A 310 21.33 -8.97 -1.41
N VAL A 311 22.41 -8.97 -2.21
CA VAL A 311 23.39 -7.86 -2.26
C VAL A 311 22.74 -6.56 -2.74
N GLN A 312 21.76 -6.64 -3.63
CA GLN A 312 21.06 -5.47 -4.17
C GLN A 312 19.95 -4.97 -3.24
N THR A 313 19.31 -5.87 -2.51
CA THR A 313 18.17 -5.57 -1.65
C THR A 313 18.32 -6.22 -0.27
N PRO A 314 19.40 -5.89 0.49
CA PRO A 314 19.61 -6.45 1.81
C PRO A 314 18.54 -5.96 2.78
N GLY A 315 18.13 -6.84 3.70
CA GLY A 315 17.15 -6.52 4.73
C GLY A 315 17.57 -6.99 6.10
N VAL A 316 17.38 -6.13 7.09
CA VAL A 316 17.61 -6.39 8.51
C VAL A 316 16.28 -6.39 9.24
N VAL A 317 16.15 -7.26 10.24
CA VAL A 317 15.07 -7.20 11.21
C VAL A 317 15.59 -6.77 12.57
N LEU A 318 14.91 -5.82 13.18
CA LEU A 318 15.06 -5.47 14.60
C LEU A 318 13.99 -6.25 15.38
N VAL A 319 14.39 -6.95 16.42
CA VAL A 319 13.47 -7.73 17.26
C VAL A 319 13.55 -7.24 18.69
N GLY A 320 12.46 -6.65 19.17
CA GLY A 320 12.28 -6.20 20.54
C GLY A 320 11.30 -7.08 21.29
N ARG A 321 11.32 -7.06 22.62
CA ARG A 321 10.45 -7.87 23.48
C ARG A 321 9.73 -7.02 24.52
N SER A 322 8.56 -7.52 24.94
CA SER A 322 7.82 -6.98 26.07
C SER A 322 8.21 -7.74 27.35
N GLY A 323 8.86 -7.03 28.29
CA GLY A 323 9.20 -7.56 29.61
C GLY A 323 10.38 -8.55 29.63
N ASP A 324 10.68 -9.04 30.85
CA ASP A 324 11.73 -10.01 31.11
C ASP A 324 11.28 -11.41 30.65
N GLY A 325 11.87 -11.88 29.59
CA GLY A 325 11.66 -13.23 29.10
C GLY A 325 13.00 -13.94 28.83
N PRO A 326 13.03 -15.27 28.59
CA PRO A 326 14.27 -15.93 28.24
C PRO A 326 14.85 -15.32 26.96
N PRO A 327 16.19 -15.31 26.77
CA PRO A 327 16.81 -14.79 25.56
C PRO A 327 16.16 -15.37 24.29
N LEU A 328 16.08 -14.56 23.22
CA LEU A 328 15.61 -15.05 21.94
C LEU A 328 16.55 -16.15 21.47
N SER A 329 16.02 -17.35 21.28
CA SER A 329 16.79 -18.49 20.79
C SER A 329 15.91 -19.29 19.84
N VAL A 330 16.52 -19.86 18.82
CA VAL A 330 15.85 -20.79 17.93
C VAL A 330 16.07 -22.21 18.47
N PRO A 331 15.07 -22.87 19.04
CA PRO A 331 15.21 -24.24 19.48
C PRO A 331 15.44 -25.17 18.26
N LEU A 332 16.46 -26.04 18.33
CA LEU A 332 16.78 -26.97 17.25
C LEU A 332 15.58 -27.83 16.81
N GLU A 333 14.77 -28.27 17.79
CA GLU A 333 13.53 -29.01 17.52
C GLU A 333 12.50 -28.23 16.69
N SER A 334 12.49 -26.91 16.78
CA SER A 334 11.63 -26.05 15.98
C SER A 334 12.10 -25.96 14.52
N LEU A 335 13.41 -26.01 14.30
CA LEU A 335 13.99 -26.04 12.94
C LEU A 335 13.65 -27.37 12.24
N GLU A 336 13.80 -28.49 12.94
CA GLU A 336 13.50 -29.81 12.37
C GLU A 336 12.04 -29.93 11.92
N ARG A 337 11.10 -29.43 12.73
CA ARG A 337 9.66 -29.42 12.38
C ARG A 337 9.31 -28.52 11.20
N THR A 338 10.08 -27.49 10.95
CA THR A 338 9.80 -26.54 9.84
C THR A 338 10.43 -26.98 8.52
N MET A 339 11.38 -27.94 8.57
CA MET A 339 12.10 -28.48 7.42
C MET A 339 11.46 -29.76 6.84
N THR A 340 10.53 -30.37 7.53
CA THR A 340 9.71 -31.51 7.10
C THR A 340 8.36 -31.05 6.55
#